data_cb5af92bb1cd6b3b863168de1519d509
#
_entry.id   cb5af92bb1cd6b3b863168de1519d509
#
_cell.length_a   1.000
_cell.length_b   1.000
_cell.length_c   1.000
_cell.angle_alpha   90.00
_cell.angle_beta   90.00
_cell.angle_gamma   90.00
#
_symmetry.space_group_name_H-M   'P 1'
#
loop_
_entity.id
_entity.type
_entity.pdbx_description
1 polymer ?
#
loop_
_entity_poly.entity_id
_entity_poly.type
_entity_poly.pdbx_seq_one_letter_code
_entity_poly.pdbx_strand_id
1 'polypeptide(L)'
;MIASPDFVPLTPDEYLKHEAQSLEKHEYRDGDVYAMAGAMDEHVTIAGNLFAELRQFLRGSGCRVYISDMKARVESINRFFYPDVMVTCDPQDQETAAYKRFPKLIVEVLSESTEAYDRGDKFADYRQLESLQEYVLVSAKRK
;
A
#
# COMPACT_ATOMS: atom_id res chain seq x y z
N MET A 1 3.74 15.19 2.47
CA MET A 1 2.33 14.81 2.57
C MET A 1 1.68 15.57 3.70
N ILE A 2 0.57 16.24 3.44
CA ILE A 2 -0.05 17.14 4.41
C ILE A 2 -1.49 16.68 4.64
N ALA A 3 -1.89 16.54 5.92
CA ALA A 3 -3.27 16.20 6.27
C ALA A 3 -4.19 17.37 5.91
N SER A 4 -5.43 17.07 5.54
CA SER A 4 -6.42 18.09 5.28
C SER A 4 -6.76 18.84 6.58
N PRO A 5 -6.65 20.19 6.62
CA PRO A 5 -6.87 20.93 7.86
C PRO A 5 -8.32 20.89 8.35
N ASP A 6 -9.27 20.61 7.46
CA ASP A 6 -10.69 20.54 7.80
C ASP A 6 -11.16 19.15 8.18
N PHE A 7 -10.23 18.18 8.27
CA PHE A 7 -10.58 16.79 8.46
C PHE A 7 -10.63 16.46 9.96
N VAL A 8 -11.81 15.99 10.42
CA VAL A 8 -11.97 15.50 11.78
C VAL A 8 -11.36 14.09 11.86
N PRO A 9 -10.61 13.74 12.92
CA PRO A 9 -10.05 12.40 13.06
C PRO A 9 -11.11 11.32 12.90
N LEU A 10 -10.80 10.32 12.09
CA LEU A 10 -11.71 9.20 11.81
C LEU A 10 -11.25 7.93 12.52
N THR A 11 -12.22 7.11 12.91
CA THR A 11 -11.90 5.73 13.28
C THR A 11 -11.58 4.92 12.02
N PRO A 12 -10.90 3.77 12.16
CA PRO A 12 -10.65 2.90 11.00
C PRO A 12 -11.91 2.55 10.22
N ASP A 13 -13.00 2.25 10.92
CA ASP A 13 -14.27 1.89 10.25
C ASP A 13 -14.85 3.07 9.48
N GLU A 14 -14.80 4.26 10.06
CA GLU A 14 -15.23 5.48 9.37
C GLU A 14 -14.39 5.77 8.14
N TYR A 15 -13.07 5.59 8.26
CA TYR A 15 -12.15 5.74 7.12
C TYR A 15 -12.53 4.79 5.99
N LEU A 16 -12.73 3.51 6.30
CA LEU A 16 -13.06 2.51 5.28
C LEU A 16 -14.38 2.83 4.58
N LYS A 17 -15.36 3.34 5.32
CA LYS A 17 -16.63 3.77 4.74
C LYS A 17 -16.45 4.93 3.77
N HIS A 18 -15.69 5.95 4.18
CA HIS A 18 -15.41 7.12 3.34
C HIS A 18 -14.63 6.71 2.09
N GLU A 19 -13.62 5.87 2.27
CA GLU A 19 -12.76 5.43 1.17
C GLU A 19 -13.53 4.65 0.11
N ALA A 20 -14.48 3.82 0.53
CA ALA A 20 -15.29 3.04 -0.41
C ALA A 20 -16.11 3.90 -1.37
N GLN A 21 -16.40 5.15 -0.99
CA GLN A 21 -17.20 6.08 -1.79
C GLN A 21 -16.36 7.22 -2.39
N SER A 22 -15.09 7.31 -2.03
CA SER A 22 -14.23 8.39 -2.49
C SER A 22 -13.73 8.15 -3.90
N LEU A 23 -13.65 9.24 -4.69
CA LEU A 23 -13.06 9.21 -6.03
C LEU A 23 -11.54 9.30 -5.97
N GLU A 24 -10.99 9.72 -4.82
CA GLU A 24 -9.55 9.80 -4.59
C GLU A 24 -9.15 8.80 -3.53
N LYS A 25 -7.93 8.26 -3.63
CA LYS A 25 -7.36 7.40 -2.61
C LYS A 25 -6.71 8.23 -1.52
N HIS A 26 -6.86 7.78 -0.27
CA HIS A 26 -6.24 8.41 0.89
C HIS A 26 -5.52 7.37 1.73
N GLU A 27 -4.32 7.69 2.16
CA GLU A 27 -3.66 6.95 3.22
C GLU A 27 -4.22 7.41 4.56
N TYR A 28 -4.16 6.53 5.56
CA TYR A 28 -4.70 6.79 6.88
C TYR A 28 -3.61 6.59 7.93
N ARG A 29 -3.47 7.59 8.80
CA ARG A 29 -2.46 7.56 9.86
C ARG A 29 -3.09 8.03 11.16
N ASP A 30 -3.47 7.06 11.98
CA ASP A 30 -3.98 7.29 13.33
C ASP A 30 -5.07 8.39 13.40
N GLY A 31 -6.05 8.31 12.52
CA GLY A 31 -7.18 9.23 12.46
C GLY A 31 -7.08 10.28 11.37
N ASP A 32 -5.89 10.60 10.88
CA ASP A 32 -5.69 11.59 9.82
C ASP A 32 -5.65 10.92 8.46
N VAL A 33 -6.14 11.62 7.46
CA VAL A 33 -6.11 11.12 6.07
C VAL A 33 -5.28 12.05 5.19
N TYR A 34 -4.63 11.43 4.21
CA TYR A 34 -3.70 12.11 3.30
C TYR A 34 -4.01 11.67 1.87
N ALA A 35 -4.40 12.63 1.02
CA ALA A 35 -4.70 12.34 -0.37
C ALA A 35 -3.44 11.86 -1.09
N MET A 36 -3.58 10.83 -1.93
CA MET A 36 -2.49 10.32 -2.72
C MET A 36 -2.42 11.02 -4.06
N ALA A 37 -1.20 11.33 -4.51
CA ALA A 37 -0.97 11.89 -5.82
C ALA A 37 -1.21 10.84 -6.91
N GLY A 38 -1.57 11.29 -8.11
CA GLY A 38 -1.66 10.43 -9.27
C GLY A 38 -0.28 9.93 -9.70
N ALA A 39 -0.24 8.86 -10.47
CA ALA A 39 0.99 8.25 -10.96
C ALA A 39 1.21 8.57 -12.43
N MET A 40 2.47 8.68 -12.83
CA MET A 40 2.87 8.89 -14.22
C MET A 40 3.05 7.55 -14.94
N ASP A 41 3.13 7.61 -16.26
CA ASP A 41 3.25 6.44 -17.14
C ASP A 41 4.33 5.46 -16.68
N GLU A 42 5.53 5.94 -16.45
CA GLU A 42 6.66 5.07 -16.04
C GLU A 42 6.39 4.32 -14.76
N HIS A 43 5.83 5.00 -13.78
CA HIS A 43 5.46 4.41 -12.50
C HIS A 43 4.41 3.29 -12.70
N VAL A 44 3.36 3.60 -13.44
CA VAL A 44 2.27 2.65 -13.70
C VAL A 44 2.78 1.44 -14.49
N THR A 45 3.63 1.68 -15.49
CA THR A 45 4.18 0.61 -16.31
C THR A 45 5.06 -0.35 -15.51
N ILE A 46 5.95 0.20 -14.67
CA ILE A 46 6.82 -0.62 -13.82
C ILE A 46 6.00 -1.44 -12.83
N ALA A 47 5.06 -0.79 -12.15
CA ALA A 47 4.20 -1.47 -11.18
C ALA A 47 3.39 -2.58 -11.85
N GLY A 48 2.84 -2.31 -13.01
CA GLY A 48 2.06 -3.30 -13.77
C GLY A 48 2.90 -4.48 -14.22
N ASN A 49 4.12 -4.24 -14.69
CA ASN A 49 5.04 -5.30 -15.10
C ASN A 49 5.43 -6.19 -13.91
N LEU A 50 5.74 -5.59 -12.78
CA LEU A 50 6.07 -6.33 -11.56
C LEU A 50 4.88 -7.16 -11.09
N PHE A 51 3.70 -6.59 -11.12
CA PHE A 51 2.48 -7.32 -10.77
C PHE A 51 2.30 -8.55 -11.68
N ALA A 52 2.44 -8.38 -12.98
CA ALA A 52 2.25 -9.46 -13.94
C ALA A 52 3.25 -10.59 -13.72
N GLU A 53 4.52 -10.25 -13.53
CA GLU A 53 5.58 -11.23 -13.28
C GLU A 53 5.35 -12.00 -11.99
N LEU A 54 5.03 -11.30 -10.91
CA LEU A 54 4.77 -11.93 -9.62
C LEU A 54 3.53 -12.80 -9.66
N ARG A 55 2.47 -12.34 -10.32
CA ARG A 55 1.25 -13.12 -10.46
C ARG A 55 1.51 -14.44 -11.18
N GLN A 56 2.29 -14.39 -12.26
CA GLN A 56 2.63 -15.59 -13.01
C GLN A 56 3.48 -16.55 -12.19
N PHE A 57 4.51 -16.02 -11.52
CA PHE A 57 5.42 -16.80 -10.69
C PHE A 57 4.70 -17.47 -9.52
N LEU A 58 3.74 -16.78 -8.91
CA LEU A 58 3.06 -17.26 -7.71
C LEU A 58 1.80 -18.08 -8.00
N ARG A 59 1.51 -18.32 -9.27
CA ARG A 59 0.32 -19.09 -9.65
C ARG A 59 0.37 -20.49 -9.02
N GLY A 60 -0.72 -20.88 -8.36
CA GLY A 60 -0.81 -22.18 -7.70
C GLY A 60 -0.13 -22.27 -6.34
N SER A 61 0.52 -21.19 -5.87
CA SER A 61 1.26 -21.21 -4.60
C SER A 61 0.37 -20.95 -3.38
N GLY A 62 -0.87 -20.48 -3.58
CA GLY A 62 -1.74 -20.01 -2.49
C GLY A 62 -1.52 -18.56 -2.15
N CYS A 63 -0.49 -17.92 -2.69
CA CYS A 63 -0.24 -16.49 -2.49
C CYS A 63 -1.02 -15.67 -3.51
N ARG A 64 -1.43 -14.47 -3.12
CA ARG A 64 -2.12 -13.52 -4.00
C ARG A 64 -1.32 -12.25 -4.14
N VAL A 65 -1.37 -11.69 -5.36
CA VAL A 65 -0.72 -10.42 -5.68
C VAL A 65 -1.79 -9.36 -5.87
N TYR A 66 -1.56 -8.19 -5.29
CA TYR A 66 -2.47 -7.05 -5.39
C TYR A 66 -1.72 -5.85 -5.93
N ILE A 67 -2.45 -4.99 -6.64
CA ILE A 67 -1.92 -3.72 -7.11
C ILE A 67 -2.57 -2.57 -6.33
N SER A 68 -2.20 -1.39 -6.65
CA SER A 68 -2.43 -0.11 -6.00
C SER A 68 -3.80 0.17 -5.37
N ASP A 69 -4.84 -0.60 -5.66
CA ASP A 69 -6.17 -0.36 -5.10
C ASP A 69 -6.45 -1.15 -3.82
N MET A 70 -5.56 -2.07 -3.47
CA MET A 70 -5.73 -2.84 -2.24
C MET A 70 -4.89 -2.24 -1.11
N LYS A 71 -5.53 -2.04 0.04
CA LYS A 71 -4.88 -1.44 1.20
C LYS A 71 -4.07 -2.46 1.99
N ALA A 72 -2.96 -2.00 2.54
CA ALA A 72 -2.22 -2.71 3.58
C ALA A 72 -2.55 -2.08 4.93
N ARG A 73 -3.01 -2.90 5.86
CA ARG A 73 -3.36 -2.48 7.23
C ARG A 73 -2.19 -2.76 8.16
N VAL A 74 -1.65 -1.72 8.80
CA VAL A 74 -0.66 -1.88 9.87
C VAL A 74 -1.37 -1.59 11.19
N GLU A 75 -1.93 -2.63 11.80
CA GLU A 75 -2.79 -2.49 12.97
C GLU A 75 -2.06 -1.92 14.19
N SER A 76 -0.84 -2.35 14.43
CA SER A 76 -0.08 -1.96 15.63
C SER A 76 0.14 -0.46 15.77
N ILE A 77 0.15 0.26 14.66
CA ILE A 77 0.33 1.71 14.64
C ILE A 77 -0.84 2.44 13.99
N ASN A 78 -1.93 1.73 13.74
CA ASN A 78 -3.18 2.30 13.21
C ASN A 78 -2.97 3.04 11.89
N ARG A 79 -2.50 2.32 10.87
CA ARG A 79 -2.23 2.85 9.52
C ARG A 79 -2.96 2.06 8.46
N PHE A 80 -3.30 2.72 7.37
CA PHE A 80 -3.67 2.10 6.09
C PHE A 80 -2.86 2.75 4.99
N PHE A 81 -2.22 1.93 4.18
CA PHE A 81 -1.46 2.39 3.01
C PHE A 81 -1.98 1.68 1.76
N TYR A 82 -1.60 2.23 0.60
CA TYR A 82 -1.86 1.59 -0.70
C TYR A 82 -0.52 1.26 -1.37
N PRO A 83 0.07 0.10 -1.08
CA PRO A 83 1.32 -0.26 -1.76
C PRO A 83 1.11 -0.44 -3.25
N ASP A 84 2.13 -0.11 -4.04
CA ASP A 84 2.05 -0.27 -5.50
C ASP A 84 1.84 -1.71 -5.90
N VAL A 85 2.57 -2.63 -5.25
CA VAL A 85 2.38 -4.07 -5.40
C VAL A 85 2.53 -4.73 -4.04
N MET A 86 1.68 -5.70 -3.75
CA MET A 86 1.69 -6.39 -2.47
C MET A 86 1.39 -7.88 -2.69
N VAL A 87 2.13 -8.73 -1.99
CA VAL A 87 1.89 -10.17 -1.99
C VAL A 87 1.49 -10.62 -0.60
N THR A 88 0.40 -11.36 -0.49
CA THR A 88 0.00 -11.99 0.75
C THR A 88 -0.17 -13.50 0.54
N CYS A 89 0.29 -14.28 1.51
CA CYS A 89 0.21 -15.74 1.48
C CYS A 89 -0.56 -16.30 2.67
N ASP A 90 -0.97 -15.45 3.60
CA ASP A 90 -1.69 -15.87 4.80
C ASP A 90 -3.16 -16.07 4.49
N PRO A 91 -3.73 -17.25 4.80
CA PRO A 91 -5.16 -17.51 4.57
C PRO A 91 -6.08 -16.51 5.28
N GLN A 92 -5.65 -15.92 6.39
CA GLN A 92 -6.45 -14.92 7.10
C GLN A 92 -6.72 -13.68 6.27
N ASP A 93 -5.84 -13.36 5.30
CA ASP A 93 -6.05 -12.23 4.42
C ASP A 93 -7.17 -12.45 3.40
N GLN A 94 -7.66 -13.67 3.27
CA GLN A 94 -8.85 -13.94 2.44
C GLN A 94 -10.15 -13.59 3.17
N GLU A 95 -10.09 -13.38 4.48
CA GLU A 95 -11.26 -13.03 5.29
C GLU A 95 -11.63 -11.55 5.20
N THR A 96 -10.74 -10.71 4.71
CA THR A 96 -10.97 -9.28 4.57
C THR A 96 -11.02 -8.89 3.09
N ALA A 97 -12.06 -8.14 2.70
CA ALA A 97 -12.23 -7.72 1.30
C ALA A 97 -11.56 -6.37 1.01
N ALA A 98 -11.56 -5.47 1.99
CA ALA A 98 -11.15 -4.08 1.78
C ALA A 98 -9.68 -3.79 2.09
N TYR A 99 -9.00 -4.68 2.80
CA TYR A 99 -7.60 -4.50 3.19
C TYR A 99 -6.94 -5.84 3.50
N LYS A 100 -5.58 -5.83 3.56
CA LYS A 100 -4.80 -7.02 3.93
C LYS A 100 -3.92 -6.69 5.13
N ARG A 101 -3.80 -7.65 6.05
CA ARG A 101 -3.10 -7.45 7.33
C ARG A 101 -1.75 -8.14 7.40
N PHE A 102 -1.51 -9.13 6.55
CA PHE A 102 -0.33 -9.99 6.66
C PHE A 102 0.47 -10.07 5.36
N PRO A 103 0.82 -8.91 4.76
CA PRO A 103 1.61 -8.97 3.53
C PRO A 103 3.00 -9.56 3.80
N LYS A 104 3.48 -10.34 2.84
CA LYS A 104 4.80 -10.95 2.87
C LYS A 104 5.81 -10.13 2.09
N LEU A 105 5.37 -9.50 1.01
CA LEU A 105 6.18 -8.64 0.15
C LEU A 105 5.42 -7.37 -0.15
N ILE A 106 6.11 -6.25 -0.05
CA ILE A 106 5.58 -4.95 -0.51
C ILE A 106 6.60 -4.35 -1.46
N VAL A 107 6.12 -3.86 -2.60
CA VAL A 107 6.94 -3.14 -3.57
C VAL A 107 6.39 -1.74 -3.72
N GLU A 108 7.27 -0.74 -3.59
CA GLU A 108 6.95 0.65 -3.87
C GLU A 108 7.80 1.12 -5.05
N VAL A 109 7.15 1.70 -6.07
CA VAL A 109 7.83 2.30 -7.19
C VAL A 109 8.05 3.77 -6.87
N LEU A 110 9.31 4.19 -6.82
CA LEU A 110 9.68 5.51 -6.36
C LEU A 110 9.44 6.57 -7.42
N SER A 111 8.90 7.71 -6.98
CA SER A 111 8.84 8.94 -7.77
C SER A 111 9.65 10.00 -7.03
N GLU A 112 9.94 11.13 -7.71
CA GLU A 112 10.66 12.25 -7.04
C GLU A 112 9.94 12.73 -5.81
N SER A 113 8.60 12.79 -5.88
CA SER A 113 7.79 13.35 -4.79
C SER A 113 7.68 12.40 -3.60
N THR A 114 7.87 11.10 -3.78
CA THR A 114 7.66 10.11 -2.72
C THR A 114 8.92 9.40 -2.25
N GLU A 115 10.05 9.55 -2.94
CA GLU A 115 11.25 8.75 -2.65
C GLU A 115 11.70 8.86 -1.19
N ALA A 116 11.82 10.08 -0.67
CA ALA A 116 12.28 10.28 0.70
C ALA A 116 11.32 9.66 1.71
N TYR A 117 10.02 9.82 1.48
CA TYR A 117 8.97 9.25 2.32
C TYR A 117 9.00 7.72 2.28
N ASP A 118 9.08 7.13 1.07
CA ASP A 118 9.09 5.68 0.90
C ASP A 118 10.33 5.03 1.53
N ARG A 119 11.49 5.70 1.47
CA ARG A 119 12.72 5.21 2.06
C ARG A 119 12.78 5.39 3.57
N GLY A 120 12.10 6.40 4.10
CA GLY A 120 12.17 6.75 5.51
C GLY A 120 10.93 6.33 6.30
N ASP A 121 9.98 7.24 6.44
CA ASP A 121 8.83 7.07 7.34
C ASP A 121 7.97 5.86 6.99
N LYS A 122 7.72 5.66 5.71
CA LYS A 122 6.87 4.56 5.26
C LYS A 122 7.54 3.21 5.50
N PHE A 123 8.84 3.11 5.27
CA PHE A 123 9.59 1.90 5.59
C PHE A 123 9.53 1.60 7.08
N ALA A 124 9.73 2.62 7.93
CA ALA A 124 9.63 2.44 9.39
C ALA A 124 8.27 1.90 9.80
N ASP A 125 7.20 2.40 9.18
CA ASP A 125 5.84 1.94 9.46
C ASP A 125 5.61 0.50 8.98
N TYR A 126 6.03 0.16 7.77
CA TYR A 126 5.88 -1.20 7.26
C TYR A 126 6.68 -2.23 8.05
N ARG A 127 7.79 -1.83 8.66
CA ARG A 127 8.58 -2.73 9.52
C ARG A 127 7.81 -3.23 10.73
N GLN A 128 6.72 -2.59 11.10
CA GLN A 128 5.87 -3.04 12.20
C GLN A 128 5.03 -4.27 11.82
N LEU A 129 4.98 -4.62 10.55
CA LEU A 129 4.30 -5.83 10.08
C LEU A 129 5.19 -7.05 10.30
N GLU A 130 4.82 -7.90 11.23
CA GLU A 130 5.59 -9.12 11.53
C GLU A 130 5.65 -10.09 10.35
N SER A 131 4.63 -10.10 9.51
CA SER A 131 4.56 -10.98 8.34
C SER A 131 5.48 -10.56 7.22
N LEU A 132 5.88 -9.27 7.18
CA LEU A 132 6.63 -8.71 6.07
C LEU A 132 8.07 -9.24 6.06
N GLN A 133 8.44 -9.90 4.97
CA GLN A 133 9.79 -10.44 4.79
C GLN A 133 10.65 -9.56 3.89
N GLU A 134 10.02 -8.87 2.92
CA GLU A 134 10.75 -8.03 1.99
C GLU A 134 9.99 -6.74 1.69
N TYR A 135 10.72 -5.65 1.67
CA TYR A 135 10.24 -4.34 1.22
C TYR A 135 11.16 -3.88 0.11
N VAL A 136 10.64 -3.83 -1.11
CA VAL A 136 11.43 -3.58 -2.31
C VAL A 136 11.10 -2.19 -2.86
N LEU A 137 12.13 -1.42 -3.13
CA LEU A 137 12.01 -0.09 -3.72
C LEU A 137 12.56 -0.13 -5.15
N VAL A 138 11.77 0.34 -6.11
CA VAL A 138 12.17 0.36 -7.52
C VAL A 138 12.13 1.80 -8.00
N SER A 139 13.22 2.28 -8.56
CA SER A 139 13.28 3.63 -9.10
C SER A 139 12.77 3.66 -10.53
N ALA A 140 11.81 4.54 -10.80
CA ALA A 140 11.28 4.76 -12.14
C ALA A 140 12.25 5.54 -13.03
N LYS A 141 13.26 6.21 -12.45
CA LYS A 141 14.19 7.08 -13.16
C LYS A 141 15.51 6.43 -13.56
N ARG A 142 15.90 5.35 -12.87
CA ARG A 142 17.18 4.69 -13.09
C ARG A 142 16.97 3.42 -13.88
N LYS A 143 17.73 3.29 -14.92
CA LYS A 143 17.73 2.07 -15.71
C LYS A 143 18.75 1.09 -15.18
#